data_30b72e33bf264b2acf89db4a423a7136
#
_entry.id   30b72e33bf264b2acf89db4a423a7136
#
_cell.length_a   1.000
_cell.length_b   1.000
_cell.length_c   1.000
_cell.angle_alpha   90.00
_cell.angle_beta   90.00
_cell.angle_gamma   90.00
#
_symmetry.space_group_name_H-M   'P 1'
#
loop_
_entity.id
_entity.type
_entity.pdbx_description
1 polymer ?
#
loop_
_entity_poly.entity_id
_entity_poly.type
_entity_poly.pdbx_seq_one_letter_code
_entity_poly.pdbx_strand_id
1 'polypeptide(L)'
;MDIFTPDNVGFMLGGFGKTLIVSFFAIIFSILIGTVLAMVKQYCKGKLKVFSLLVSAYIELFRCTPNLLWILFIYFTVKGNDVVISVLAFTIFTSAVMAEIVRGGFNSIPKSQFEAAQSQGFGFFQSMWLIILPQTFKTIIPALFSQCTTVIKDSSYLAGINVAEFMYTSRVVMAKTTSLEGVLIVYGFVFLLYFALNFGISLLVRTYQRRIAAA
;
A
#
# COMPACT_ATOMS: atom_id res chain seq x y z
N MET A 1 -11.10 17.75 32.38
CA MET A 1 -12.09 17.03 31.53
C MET A 1 -11.43 15.75 31.03
N ASP A 2 -12.04 14.62 31.34
CA ASP A 2 -11.52 13.35 30.82
C ASP A 2 -11.80 13.24 29.31
N ILE A 3 -10.77 13.43 28.49
CA ILE A 3 -10.86 13.33 27.05
C ILE A 3 -11.02 11.85 26.64
N PHE A 4 -10.40 10.95 27.41
CA PHE A 4 -10.44 9.51 27.19
C PHE A 4 -11.61 8.85 27.92
N THR A 5 -12.82 9.33 27.65
CA THR A 5 -14.02 8.58 28.04
C THR A 5 -14.11 7.27 27.23
N PRO A 6 -14.78 6.21 27.76
CA PRO A 6 -15.00 4.98 26.99
C PRO A 6 -15.58 5.21 25.59
N ASP A 7 -16.51 6.17 25.47
CA ASP A 7 -17.12 6.53 24.19
C ASP A 7 -16.15 7.16 23.21
N ASN A 8 -15.30 8.08 23.67
CA ASN A 8 -14.29 8.73 22.83
C ASN A 8 -13.23 7.74 22.38
N VAL A 9 -12.77 6.85 23.27
CA VAL A 9 -11.84 5.78 22.92
C VAL A 9 -12.46 4.81 21.95
N GLY A 10 -13.70 4.37 22.20
CA GLY A 10 -14.46 3.49 21.30
C GLY A 10 -14.61 4.10 19.89
N PHE A 11 -14.92 5.42 19.83
CA PHE A 11 -15.04 6.14 18.56
C PHE A 11 -13.70 6.20 17.79
N MET A 12 -12.59 6.51 18.48
CA MET A 12 -11.26 6.51 17.86
C MET A 12 -10.83 5.12 17.41
N LEU A 13 -11.07 4.07 18.21
CA LEU A 13 -10.76 2.69 17.82
C LEU A 13 -11.62 2.20 16.67
N GLY A 14 -12.88 2.63 16.58
CA GLY A 14 -13.73 2.40 15.41
C GLY A 14 -13.13 3.01 14.13
N GLY A 15 -12.61 4.22 14.23
CA GLY A 15 -11.85 4.87 13.15
C GLY A 15 -10.57 4.09 12.79
N PHE A 16 -9.84 3.61 13.80
CA PHE A 16 -8.66 2.78 13.60
C PHE A 16 -8.98 1.48 12.83
N GLY A 17 -10.09 0.83 13.17
CA GLY A 17 -10.59 -0.32 12.41
C GLY A 17 -10.82 0.01 10.93
N LYS A 18 -11.39 1.17 10.61
CA LYS A 18 -11.57 1.63 9.22
C LYS A 18 -10.22 1.88 8.51
N THR A 19 -9.27 2.51 9.18
CA THR A 19 -7.89 2.66 8.68
C THR A 19 -7.31 1.30 8.27
N LEU A 20 -7.44 0.28 9.13
CA LEU A 20 -6.93 -1.06 8.85
C LEU A 20 -7.66 -1.71 7.66
N ILE A 21 -8.99 -1.60 7.59
CA ILE A 21 -9.78 -2.16 6.50
C ILE A 21 -9.38 -1.52 5.16
N VAL A 22 -9.36 -0.19 5.09
CA VAL A 22 -9.00 0.53 3.85
C VAL A 22 -7.58 0.16 3.42
N SER A 23 -6.62 0.21 4.34
CA SER A 23 -5.23 -0.10 4.03
C SER A 23 -5.05 -1.56 3.58
N PHE A 24 -5.68 -2.51 4.27
CA PHE A 24 -5.58 -3.94 3.95
C PHE A 24 -6.06 -4.24 2.53
N PHE A 25 -7.27 -3.81 2.18
CA PHE A 25 -7.82 -4.08 0.85
C PHE A 25 -7.07 -3.30 -0.24
N ALA A 26 -6.72 -2.04 0.02
CA ALA A 26 -5.92 -1.26 -0.93
C ALA A 26 -4.55 -1.91 -1.21
N ILE A 27 -3.86 -2.42 -0.20
CA ILE A 27 -2.58 -3.12 -0.35
C ILE A 27 -2.75 -4.38 -1.20
N ILE A 28 -3.74 -5.23 -0.89
CA ILE A 28 -3.97 -6.47 -1.64
C ILE A 28 -4.24 -6.17 -3.11
N PHE A 29 -5.20 -5.29 -3.40
CA PHE A 29 -5.54 -4.96 -4.78
C PHE A 29 -4.39 -4.27 -5.51
N SER A 30 -3.62 -3.43 -4.82
CA SER A 30 -2.45 -2.78 -5.40
C SER A 30 -1.33 -3.75 -5.75
N ILE A 31 -1.10 -4.78 -4.93
CA ILE A 31 -0.12 -5.84 -5.24
C ILE A 31 -0.58 -6.63 -6.46
N LEU A 32 -1.83 -7.03 -6.52
CA LEU A 32 -2.39 -7.79 -7.65
C LEU A 32 -2.30 -6.99 -8.97
N ILE A 33 -2.84 -5.78 -8.97
CA ILE A 33 -2.82 -4.90 -10.15
C ILE A 33 -1.38 -4.51 -10.50
N GLY A 34 -0.58 -4.12 -9.52
CA GLY A 34 0.83 -3.76 -9.71
C GLY A 34 1.66 -4.89 -10.31
N THR A 35 1.40 -6.14 -9.92
CA THR A 35 2.06 -7.31 -10.52
C THR A 35 1.72 -7.45 -11.99
N VAL A 36 0.44 -7.31 -12.36
CA VAL A 36 0.00 -7.34 -13.76
C VAL A 36 0.64 -6.20 -14.55
N LEU A 37 0.61 -4.98 -14.03
CA LEU A 37 1.24 -3.82 -14.66
C LEU A 37 2.75 -4.02 -14.87
N ALA A 38 3.44 -4.56 -13.86
CA ALA A 38 4.88 -4.89 -13.96
C ALA A 38 5.16 -5.91 -15.06
N MET A 39 4.34 -6.97 -15.16
CA MET A 39 4.45 -7.97 -16.23
C MET A 39 4.23 -7.36 -17.61
N VAL A 40 3.20 -6.55 -17.78
CA VAL A 40 2.91 -5.87 -19.05
C VAL A 40 4.07 -4.94 -19.43
N LYS A 41 4.54 -4.10 -18.50
CA LYS A 41 5.66 -3.18 -18.74
C LYS A 41 6.95 -3.93 -19.11
N GLN A 42 7.24 -5.06 -18.49
CA GLN A 42 8.48 -5.80 -18.64
C GLN A 42 8.51 -6.67 -19.90
N TYR A 43 7.39 -7.34 -20.23
CA TYR A 43 7.39 -8.41 -21.20
C TYR A 43 6.63 -8.13 -22.49
N CYS A 44 5.76 -7.09 -22.54
CA CYS A 44 5.08 -6.72 -23.79
C CYS A 44 6.05 -5.98 -24.72
N LYS A 45 6.53 -6.71 -25.75
CA LYS A 45 7.46 -6.22 -26.78
C LYS A 45 6.86 -6.35 -28.19
N GLY A 46 7.53 -5.80 -29.20
CA GLY A 46 7.10 -5.88 -30.60
C GLY A 46 5.73 -5.21 -30.79
N LYS A 47 4.76 -5.92 -31.35
CA LYS A 47 3.40 -5.41 -31.62
C LYS A 47 2.64 -5.01 -30.34
N LEU A 48 2.96 -5.62 -29.20
CA LEU A 48 2.35 -5.35 -27.90
C LEU A 48 3.01 -4.20 -27.13
N LYS A 49 4.03 -3.54 -27.70
CA LYS A 49 4.75 -2.44 -27.06
C LYS A 49 3.84 -1.25 -26.67
N VAL A 50 2.72 -1.07 -27.38
CA VAL A 50 1.73 -0.02 -27.08
C VAL A 50 1.19 -0.20 -25.65
N PHE A 51 0.88 -1.42 -25.22
CA PHE A 51 0.42 -1.69 -23.86
C PHE A 51 1.50 -1.35 -22.82
N SER A 52 2.76 -1.68 -23.10
CA SER A 52 3.88 -1.32 -22.23
C SER A 52 4.05 0.20 -22.11
N LEU A 53 3.83 0.97 -23.18
CA LEU A 53 3.88 2.43 -23.18
C LEU A 53 2.73 3.03 -22.34
N LEU A 54 1.50 2.54 -22.52
CA LEU A 54 0.34 2.98 -21.74
C LEU A 54 0.54 2.73 -20.24
N VAL A 55 1.02 1.53 -19.88
CA VAL A 55 1.35 1.19 -18.50
C VAL A 55 2.48 2.07 -17.96
N SER A 56 3.49 2.38 -18.77
CA SER A 56 4.57 3.29 -18.36
C SER A 56 4.03 4.69 -18.08
N ALA A 57 3.18 5.23 -18.96
CA ALA A 57 2.55 6.53 -18.77
C ALA A 57 1.69 6.56 -17.48
N TYR A 58 0.91 5.50 -17.24
CA TYR A 58 0.15 5.34 -16.00
C TYR A 58 1.07 5.37 -14.77
N ILE A 59 2.12 4.55 -14.76
CA ILE A 59 3.03 4.47 -13.63
C ILE A 59 3.71 5.81 -13.36
N GLU A 60 4.17 6.50 -14.39
CA GLU A 60 4.83 7.80 -14.26
C GLU A 60 3.85 8.88 -13.78
N LEU A 61 2.63 8.91 -14.32
CA LEU A 61 1.59 9.85 -13.90
C LEU A 61 1.36 9.78 -12.39
N PHE A 62 1.09 8.58 -11.85
CA PHE A 62 0.77 8.42 -10.43
C PHE A 62 1.99 8.55 -9.51
N ARG A 63 3.19 8.26 -9.98
CA ARG A 63 4.42 8.41 -9.18
C ARG A 63 4.99 9.81 -9.15
N CYS A 64 4.74 10.60 -10.19
CA CYS A 64 5.26 11.97 -10.30
C CYS A 64 4.26 13.04 -9.81
N THR A 65 3.09 12.62 -9.34
CA THR A 65 2.05 13.53 -8.84
C THR A 65 1.69 13.24 -7.38
N PRO A 66 1.27 14.24 -6.59
CA PRO A 66 0.95 14.05 -5.18
C PRO A 66 -0.24 13.11 -4.98
N ASN A 67 -0.09 12.10 -4.12
CA ASN A 67 -1.14 11.11 -3.80
C ASN A 67 -2.43 11.77 -3.32
N LEU A 68 -2.32 12.83 -2.52
CA LEU A 68 -3.48 13.55 -1.97
C LEU A 68 -4.39 14.09 -3.07
N LEU A 69 -3.84 14.58 -4.20
CA LEU A 69 -4.64 15.09 -5.32
C LEU A 69 -5.51 13.98 -5.93
N TRP A 70 -4.98 12.77 -6.05
CA TRP A 70 -5.74 11.62 -6.58
C TRP A 70 -6.82 11.15 -5.63
N ILE A 71 -6.55 11.16 -4.32
CA ILE A 71 -7.56 10.85 -3.30
C ILE A 71 -8.73 11.83 -3.42
N LEU A 72 -8.44 13.15 -3.46
CA LEU A 72 -9.45 14.18 -3.62
C LEU A 72 -10.23 14.02 -4.93
N PHE A 73 -9.52 13.86 -6.05
CA PHE A 73 -10.14 13.73 -7.37
C PHE A 73 -11.11 12.54 -7.42
N ILE A 74 -10.67 11.35 -6.98
CA ILE A 74 -11.47 10.14 -7.02
C ILE A 74 -12.66 10.25 -6.06
N TYR A 75 -12.43 10.76 -4.85
CA TYR A 75 -13.49 10.90 -3.84
C TYR A 75 -14.62 11.83 -4.29
N PHE A 76 -14.29 12.96 -4.93
CA PHE A 76 -15.31 13.91 -5.41
C PHE A 76 -15.95 13.54 -6.75
N THR A 77 -15.33 12.68 -7.54
CA THR A 77 -15.88 12.25 -8.84
C THR A 77 -16.66 10.95 -8.75
N VAL A 78 -16.28 10.02 -7.88
CA VAL A 78 -16.93 8.73 -7.72
C VAL A 78 -17.93 8.79 -6.56
N LYS A 79 -19.17 8.39 -6.82
CA LYS A 79 -20.21 8.31 -5.79
C LYS A 79 -20.31 6.89 -5.23
N GLY A 80 -20.47 6.75 -3.93
CA GLY A 80 -20.64 5.45 -3.29
C GLY A 80 -20.28 5.46 -1.80
N ASN A 81 -19.98 4.29 -1.27
CA ASN A 81 -19.56 4.13 0.12
C ASN A 81 -18.14 4.66 0.33
N ASP A 82 -17.92 5.46 1.37
CA ASP A 82 -16.63 6.10 1.67
C ASP A 82 -15.46 5.11 1.76
N VAL A 83 -15.68 3.95 2.37
CA VAL A 83 -14.64 2.92 2.50
C VAL A 83 -14.26 2.35 1.13
N VAL A 84 -15.25 2.07 0.29
CA VAL A 84 -15.03 1.52 -1.06
C VAL A 84 -14.31 2.54 -1.94
N ILE A 85 -14.73 3.81 -1.92
CA ILE A 85 -14.09 4.88 -2.67
C ILE A 85 -12.64 5.08 -2.19
N SER A 86 -12.42 5.04 -0.87
CA SER A 86 -11.08 5.15 -0.30
C SER A 86 -10.18 3.99 -0.73
N VAL A 87 -10.68 2.75 -0.68
CA VAL A 87 -9.94 1.56 -1.18
C VAL A 87 -9.61 1.73 -2.66
N LEU A 88 -10.57 2.17 -3.49
CA LEU A 88 -10.36 2.40 -4.91
C LEU A 88 -9.27 3.46 -5.15
N ALA A 89 -9.37 4.60 -4.48
CA ALA A 89 -8.41 5.69 -4.61
C ALA A 89 -7.00 5.23 -4.26
N PHE A 90 -6.84 4.60 -3.09
CA PHE A 90 -5.54 4.07 -2.67
C PHE A 90 -5.02 2.98 -3.61
N THR A 91 -5.88 2.11 -4.10
CA THR A 91 -5.49 1.05 -5.04
C THR A 91 -4.91 1.63 -6.33
N ILE A 92 -5.55 2.64 -6.90
CA ILE A 92 -5.14 3.22 -8.18
C ILE A 92 -3.71 3.77 -8.09
N PHE A 93 -3.41 4.69 -7.18
CA PHE A 93 -2.06 5.26 -7.15
C PHE A 93 -1.01 4.32 -6.54
N THR A 94 -1.38 3.49 -5.56
CA THR A 94 -0.44 2.54 -4.95
C THR A 94 -0.04 1.43 -5.92
N SER A 95 -0.92 0.99 -6.82
CA SER A 95 -0.59 -0.03 -7.82
C SER A 95 0.54 0.40 -8.77
N ALA A 96 0.68 1.70 -9.04
CA ALA A 96 1.80 2.22 -9.81
C ALA A 96 3.14 2.05 -9.08
N VAL A 97 3.16 2.30 -7.77
CA VAL A 97 4.36 2.08 -6.93
C VAL A 97 4.66 0.59 -6.80
N MET A 98 3.62 -0.24 -6.55
CA MET A 98 3.77 -1.70 -6.46
C MET A 98 4.29 -2.28 -7.79
N ALA A 99 3.85 -1.76 -8.94
CA ALA A 99 4.35 -2.21 -10.25
C ALA A 99 5.87 -2.01 -10.38
N GLU A 100 6.40 -0.88 -9.92
CA GLU A 100 7.85 -0.66 -9.97
C GLU A 100 8.62 -1.51 -8.97
N ILE A 101 8.07 -1.78 -7.79
CA ILE A 101 8.66 -2.70 -6.82
C ILE A 101 8.75 -4.10 -7.43
N VAL A 102 7.67 -4.61 -8.02
CA VAL A 102 7.64 -5.94 -8.65
C VAL A 102 8.57 -5.99 -9.87
N ARG A 103 8.60 -4.93 -10.69
CA ARG A 103 9.52 -4.84 -11.84
C ARG A 103 10.98 -4.84 -11.39
N GLY A 104 11.31 -4.15 -10.30
CA GLY A 104 12.63 -4.22 -9.68
C GLY A 104 12.99 -5.65 -9.27
N GLY A 105 12.01 -6.38 -8.74
CA GLY A 105 12.16 -7.80 -8.41
C GLY A 105 12.39 -8.68 -9.64
N PHE A 106 11.64 -8.49 -10.74
CA PHE A 106 11.92 -9.23 -11.98
C PHE A 106 13.35 -9.02 -12.49
N ASN A 107 13.86 -7.79 -12.39
CA ASN A 107 15.21 -7.47 -12.82
C ASN A 107 16.30 -8.08 -11.92
N SER A 108 15.97 -8.47 -10.69
CA SER A 108 16.90 -9.13 -9.77
C SER A 108 17.04 -10.64 -10.03
N ILE A 109 16.12 -11.24 -10.80
CA ILE A 109 16.17 -12.66 -11.13
C ILE A 109 17.17 -12.89 -12.28
N PRO A 110 18.18 -13.78 -12.11
CA PRO A 110 19.14 -14.07 -13.14
C PRO A 110 18.49 -14.60 -14.42
N LYS A 111 18.99 -14.18 -15.58
CA LYS A 111 18.48 -14.65 -16.89
C LYS A 111 18.58 -16.18 -17.04
N SER A 112 19.59 -16.79 -16.42
CA SER A 112 19.75 -18.24 -16.40
C SER A 112 18.53 -19.01 -15.85
N GLN A 113 17.75 -18.41 -14.96
CA GLN A 113 16.51 -19.02 -14.46
C GLN A 113 15.44 -19.14 -15.57
N PHE A 114 15.35 -18.13 -16.43
CA PHE A 114 14.46 -18.16 -17.59
C PHE A 114 14.96 -19.16 -18.64
N GLU A 115 16.26 -19.18 -18.90
CA GLU A 115 16.89 -20.08 -19.86
C GLU A 115 16.76 -21.54 -19.42
N ALA A 116 17.00 -21.84 -18.14
CA ALA A 116 16.83 -23.16 -17.57
C ALA A 116 15.36 -23.64 -17.65
N ALA A 117 14.40 -22.77 -17.35
CA ALA A 117 12.99 -23.09 -17.49
C ALA A 117 12.61 -23.45 -18.95
N GLN A 118 13.08 -22.65 -19.92
CA GLN A 118 12.85 -22.89 -21.32
C GLN A 118 13.50 -24.21 -21.80
N SER A 119 14.72 -24.53 -21.35
CA SER A 119 15.41 -25.76 -21.64
C SER A 119 14.68 -27.01 -21.12
N GLN A 120 13.89 -26.87 -20.08
CA GLN A 120 13.01 -27.91 -19.54
C GLN A 120 11.63 -27.95 -20.23
N GLY A 121 11.40 -27.13 -21.25
CA GLY A 121 10.14 -27.10 -22.00
C GLY A 121 9.03 -26.27 -21.36
N PHE A 122 9.31 -25.48 -20.31
CA PHE A 122 8.29 -24.59 -19.73
C PHE A 122 7.94 -23.46 -20.69
N GLY A 123 6.64 -23.28 -20.93
CA GLY A 123 6.12 -22.10 -21.63
C GLY A 123 6.26 -20.84 -20.76
N PHE A 124 6.07 -19.66 -21.37
CA PHE A 124 6.21 -18.37 -20.67
C PHE A 124 5.37 -18.29 -19.39
N PHE A 125 4.08 -18.64 -19.43
CA PHE A 125 3.22 -18.57 -18.25
C PHE A 125 3.61 -19.55 -17.15
N GLN A 126 4.02 -20.78 -17.54
CA GLN A 126 4.49 -21.77 -16.57
C GLN A 126 5.78 -21.31 -15.88
N SER A 127 6.75 -20.81 -16.64
CA SER A 127 7.99 -20.25 -16.10
C SER A 127 7.69 -19.08 -15.15
N MET A 128 6.76 -18.20 -15.54
CA MET A 128 6.40 -17.04 -14.75
C MET A 128 5.75 -17.44 -13.41
N TRP A 129 4.73 -18.30 -13.43
CA TRP A 129 3.97 -18.66 -12.23
C TRP A 129 4.74 -19.59 -11.29
N LEU A 130 5.46 -20.57 -11.84
CA LEU A 130 6.07 -21.63 -11.03
C LEU A 130 7.49 -21.29 -10.58
N ILE A 131 8.21 -20.44 -11.32
CA ILE A 131 9.64 -20.21 -11.09
C ILE A 131 9.93 -18.74 -10.78
N ILE A 132 9.52 -17.82 -11.65
CA ILE A 132 9.97 -16.43 -11.58
C ILE A 132 9.22 -15.62 -10.51
N LEU A 133 7.89 -15.64 -10.52
CA LEU A 133 7.08 -14.88 -9.53
C LEU A 133 7.37 -15.28 -8.07
N PRO A 134 7.45 -16.57 -7.70
CA PRO A 134 7.78 -16.95 -6.34
C PRO A 134 9.13 -16.43 -5.87
N GLN A 135 10.15 -16.45 -6.75
CA GLN A 135 11.48 -15.92 -6.45
C GLN A 135 11.44 -14.39 -6.35
N THR A 136 10.77 -13.74 -7.31
CA THR A 136 10.57 -12.28 -7.32
C THR A 136 9.93 -11.81 -6.02
N PHE A 137 8.82 -12.42 -5.60
CA PHE A 137 8.13 -12.02 -4.37
C PHE A 137 9.02 -12.20 -3.14
N LYS A 138 9.78 -13.29 -3.03
CA LYS A 138 10.73 -13.46 -1.92
C LYS A 138 11.75 -12.32 -1.85
N THR A 139 12.25 -11.88 -2.99
CA THR A 139 13.26 -10.80 -3.05
C THR A 139 12.69 -9.44 -2.67
N ILE A 140 11.44 -9.14 -3.08
CA ILE A 140 10.83 -7.82 -2.89
C ILE A 140 10.05 -7.68 -1.59
N ILE A 141 9.89 -8.73 -0.78
CA ILE A 141 9.18 -8.67 0.50
C ILE A 141 9.54 -7.43 1.33
N PRO A 142 10.80 -7.06 1.54
CA PRO A 142 11.14 -5.89 2.34
C PRO A 142 10.59 -4.59 1.75
N ALA A 143 10.65 -4.43 0.43
CA ALA A 143 10.13 -3.26 -0.26
C ALA A 143 8.59 -3.20 -0.23
N LEU A 144 7.92 -4.36 -0.40
CA LEU A 144 6.47 -4.47 -0.27
C LEU A 144 5.99 -4.03 1.12
N PHE A 145 6.60 -4.54 2.18
CA PHE A 145 6.22 -4.16 3.54
C PHE A 145 6.52 -2.69 3.86
N SER A 146 7.61 -2.14 3.34
CA SER A 146 7.88 -0.71 3.43
C SER A 146 6.75 0.10 2.81
N GLN A 147 6.26 -0.32 1.63
CA GLN A 147 5.12 0.33 0.98
C GLN A 147 3.82 0.11 1.76
N CYS A 148 3.60 -1.07 2.38
CA CYS A 148 2.45 -1.31 3.25
C CYS A 148 2.40 -0.31 4.41
N THR A 149 3.54 -0.06 5.08
CA THR A 149 3.58 0.94 6.17
C THR A 149 3.32 2.35 5.67
N THR A 150 3.72 2.67 4.43
CA THR A 150 3.40 3.95 3.80
C THR A 150 1.90 4.09 3.57
N VAL A 151 1.23 3.08 2.98
CA VAL A 151 -0.23 3.10 2.75
C VAL A 151 -1.01 3.30 4.06
N ILE A 152 -0.60 2.60 5.15
CA ILE A 152 -1.23 2.74 6.47
C ILE A 152 -1.09 4.18 6.99
N LYS A 153 0.06 4.81 6.85
CA LYS A 153 0.26 6.21 7.27
C LYS A 153 -0.49 7.20 6.38
N ASP A 154 -0.46 6.99 5.07
CA ASP A 154 -1.12 7.84 4.09
C ASP A 154 -2.65 7.80 4.21
N SER A 155 -3.22 6.72 4.81
CA SER A 155 -4.67 6.66 5.08
C SER A 155 -5.16 7.85 5.92
N SER A 156 -4.30 8.48 6.71
CA SER A 156 -4.61 9.70 7.46
C SER A 156 -5.01 10.90 6.58
N TYR A 157 -4.67 10.89 5.28
CA TYR A 157 -5.13 11.91 4.33
C TYR A 157 -6.65 11.91 4.14
N LEU A 158 -7.31 10.78 4.38
CA LEU A 158 -8.76 10.65 4.32
C LEU A 158 -9.49 11.53 5.34
N ALA A 159 -8.83 11.90 6.44
CA ALA A 159 -9.36 12.88 7.38
C ALA A 159 -9.62 14.25 6.73
N GLY A 160 -8.87 14.59 5.69
CA GLY A 160 -9.03 15.84 4.94
C GLY A 160 -10.31 15.91 4.09
N ILE A 161 -10.94 14.76 3.83
CA ILE A 161 -12.19 14.63 3.09
C ILE A 161 -13.33 14.07 3.94
N ASN A 162 -13.20 14.18 5.26
CA ASN A 162 -14.21 13.77 6.26
C ASN A 162 -14.56 12.27 6.27
N VAL A 163 -13.69 11.40 5.75
CA VAL A 163 -13.83 9.96 5.94
C VAL A 163 -13.48 9.62 7.38
N ALA A 164 -14.40 8.97 8.09
CA ALA A 164 -14.30 8.71 9.53
C ALA A 164 -13.32 7.54 9.83
N GLU A 165 -12.04 7.71 9.43
CA GLU A 165 -10.93 6.85 9.80
C GLU A 165 -10.23 7.36 11.08
N PHE A 166 -9.10 6.78 11.47
CA PHE A 166 -8.49 7.03 12.79
C PHE A 166 -8.07 8.50 13.03
N MET A 167 -7.44 9.14 12.05
CA MET A 167 -7.03 10.54 12.19
C MET A 167 -8.24 11.48 12.27
N TYR A 168 -9.28 11.22 11.47
CA TYR A 168 -10.52 12.00 11.52
C TYR A 168 -11.20 11.88 12.87
N THR A 169 -11.43 10.64 13.36
CA THR A 169 -12.10 10.41 14.65
C THR A 169 -11.31 11.01 15.81
N SER A 170 -9.98 10.93 15.75
CA SER A 170 -9.09 11.56 16.72
C SER A 170 -9.19 13.10 16.70
N ARG A 171 -9.26 13.71 15.50
CA ARG A 171 -9.48 15.17 15.37
C ARG A 171 -10.83 15.61 15.94
N VAL A 172 -11.88 14.82 15.76
CA VAL A 172 -13.20 15.10 16.34
C VAL A 172 -13.14 15.06 17.87
N VAL A 173 -12.44 14.09 18.45
CA VAL A 173 -12.24 14.01 19.91
C VAL A 173 -11.37 15.18 20.40
N MET A 174 -10.31 15.51 19.68
CA MET A 174 -9.45 16.65 20.02
C MET A 174 -10.20 17.99 20.00
N ALA A 175 -11.15 18.17 19.10
CA ALA A 175 -11.94 19.40 19.02
C ALA A 175 -12.84 19.62 20.27
N LYS A 176 -13.01 18.62 21.13
CA LYS A 176 -13.76 18.73 22.39
C LYS A 176 -12.93 19.38 23.51
N THR A 177 -11.62 19.55 23.32
CA THR A 177 -10.75 20.22 24.30
C THR A 177 -10.21 21.53 23.75
N THR A 178 -10.06 22.52 24.65
CA THR A 178 -9.43 23.81 24.34
C THR A 178 -8.04 23.93 25.00
N SER A 179 -7.65 22.93 25.81
CA SER A 179 -6.35 22.93 26.49
C SER A 179 -5.26 22.36 25.60
N LEU A 180 -4.08 22.99 25.61
CA LEU A 180 -2.90 22.48 24.92
C LEU A 180 -2.53 21.07 25.39
N GLU A 181 -2.64 20.82 26.69
CA GLU A 181 -2.39 19.50 27.29
C GLU A 181 -3.28 18.43 26.67
N GLY A 182 -4.59 18.69 26.57
CA GLY A 182 -5.53 17.76 25.96
C GLY A 182 -5.24 17.46 24.50
N VAL A 183 -4.85 18.48 23.73
CA VAL A 183 -4.43 18.32 22.33
C VAL A 183 -3.19 17.44 22.25
N LEU A 184 -2.16 17.68 23.08
CA LEU A 184 -0.93 16.89 23.08
C LEU A 184 -1.16 15.43 23.48
N ILE A 185 -2.06 15.17 24.45
CA ILE A 185 -2.41 13.82 24.88
C ILE A 185 -3.08 13.04 23.74
N VAL A 186 -4.05 13.64 23.02
CA VAL A 186 -4.71 12.97 21.89
C VAL A 186 -3.72 12.70 20.75
N TYR A 187 -2.89 13.67 20.37
CA TYR A 187 -1.86 13.44 19.37
C TYR A 187 -0.82 12.40 19.82
N GLY A 188 -0.44 12.38 21.09
CA GLY A 188 0.42 11.35 21.66
C GLY A 188 -0.18 9.96 21.52
N PHE A 189 -1.47 9.81 21.76
CA PHE A 189 -2.20 8.55 21.57
C PHE A 189 -2.23 8.13 20.08
N VAL A 190 -2.54 9.06 19.19
CA VAL A 190 -2.51 8.81 17.74
C VAL A 190 -1.12 8.37 17.28
N PHE A 191 -0.10 9.11 17.69
CA PHE A 191 1.31 8.79 17.40
C PHE A 191 1.67 7.39 17.88
N LEU A 192 1.35 7.04 19.12
CA LEU A 192 1.68 5.75 19.71
C LEU A 192 1.01 4.59 18.97
N LEU A 193 -0.25 4.72 18.57
CA LEU A 193 -0.94 3.65 17.84
C LEU A 193 -0.36 3.46 16.41
N TYR A 194 -0.13 4.54 15.66
CA TYR A 194 0.53 4.43 14.35
C TYR A 194 1.95 3.89 14.49
N PHE A 195 2.69 4.36 15.50
CA PHE A 195 4.05 3.88 15.76
C PHE A 195 4.05 2.39 16.11
N ALA A 196 3.21 1.95 17.04
CA ALA A 196 3.14 0.54 17.46
C ALA A 196 2.80 -0.38 16.28
N LEU A 197 1.81 0.00 15.47
CA LEU A 197 1.42 -0.78 14.28
C LEU A 197 2.56 -0.88 13.27
N ASN A 198 3.13 0.26 12.85
CA ASN A 198 4.18 0.28 11.84
C ASN A 198 5.50 -0.33 12.35
N PHE A 199 5.82 -0.14 13.63
CA PHE A 199 6.98 -0.76 14.27
C PHE A 199 6.82 -2.28 14.34
N GLY A 200 5.63 -2.79 14.70
CA GLY A 200 5.32 -4.22 14.67
C GLY A 200 5.54 -4.83 13.28
N ILE A 201 5.03 -4.18 12.22
CA ILE A 201 5.28 -4.59 10.83
C ILE A 201 6.79 -4.59 10.53
N SER A 202 7.51 -3.54 10.93
CA SER A 202 8.96 -3.45 10.72
C SER A 202 9.73 -4.57 11.41
N LEU A 203 9.34 -4.96 12.63
CA LEU A 203 9.96 -6.08 13.33
C LEU A 203 9.74 -7.43 12.61
N LEU A 204 8.52 -7.67 12.10
CA LEU A 204 8.22 -8.86 11.31
C LEU A 204 9.11 -8.95 10.07
N VAL A 205 9.28 -7.84 9.36
CA VAL A 205 10.16 -7.78 8.17
C VAL A 205 11.61 -8.07 8.51
N ARG A 206 12.14 -7.44 9.55
CA ARG A 206 13.53 -7.67 10.00
C ARG A 206 13.76 -9.12 10.39
N THR A 207 12.80 -9.73 11.07
CA THR A 207 12.88 -11.15 11.45
C THR A 207 12.87 -12.06 10.23
N TYR A 208 12.03 -11.75 9.24
CA TYR A 208 11.98 -12.47 7.97
C TYR A 208 13.29 -12.36 7.19
N GLN A 209 13.85 -11.15 7.07
CA GLN A 209 15.14 -10.92 6.39
C GLN A 209 16.29 -11.68 7.04
N ARG A 210 16.35 -11.71 8.37
CA ARG A 210 17.37 -12.47 9.10
C ARG A 210 17.28 -13.97 8.83
N ARG A 211 16.07 -14.53 8.73
CA ARG A 211 15.88 -15.96 8.41
C ARG A 211 16.33 -16.32 7.00
N ILE A 212 16.06 -15.45 6.02
CA ILE A 212 16.49 -15.67 4.63
C ILE A 212 18.01 -15.53 4.50
N ALA A 213 18.62 -14.59 5.20
CA ALA A 213 20.08 -14.41 5.18
C ALA A 213 20.86 -15.55 5.86
N ALA A 214 20.19 -16.33 6.72
CA ALA A 214 20.77 -17.47 7.43
C ALA A 214 20.52 -18.84 6.74
N ALA A 215 19.69 -18.87 5.68
CA ALA A 215 19.37 -20.06 4.88
C ALA A 215 20.11 -20.10 3.55
#